data_3156a05e64840e4dabe842c3cc6012d4
#
_entry.id   3156a05e64840e4dabe842c3cc6012d4
#
_cell.length_a   1.000
_cell.length_b   1.000
_cell.length_c   1.000
_cell.angle_alpha   90.00
_cell.angle_beta   90.00
_cell.angle_gamma   90.00
#
_symmetry.space_group_name_H-M   'P 1'
#
loop_
_entity.id
_entity.type
_entity.pdbx_description
1 polymer ?
#
loop_
_entity_poly.entity_id
_entity_poly.type
_entity_poly.pdbx_seq_one_letter_code
_entity_poly.pdbx_strand_id
1 'polypeptide(L)'
;TIIPNFNIEIKKKLQSSVFAEKNLRKSFEKVENPVIVKMNRRGGRNMLEEYRTVLGHGESEIVEKKSRFLAEVSHIDTEEEALEFIEKIRKKHYNATHHCYAYVLGERFELQRFSDDGEPGGTAGKPMLDVLTGEGIHDTVVVVTRYFGGTLLGTGGLVRAYSGAAKEGLLASTIITRKYASKLEIRTEYTGFGKIQYILAQQGIHILDIQYTDQVRIVCLVPDVE
;
A
#
# COMPACT_ATOMS: atom_id res chain seq x y z
N THR A 1 50.17 -7.02 -15.92
CA THR A 1 48.78 -6.87 -16.41
C THR A 1 48.01 -6.12 -15.34
N ILE A 2 47.74 -4.83 -15.59
CA ILE A 2 47.11 -3.92 -14.67
C ILE A 2 45.60 -4.16 -14.80
N ILE A 3 44.96 -4.61 -13.73
CA ILE A 3 43.50 -4.72 -13.61
C ILE A 3 42.97 -3.30 -13.53
N PRO A 4 42.07 -2.84 -14.41
CA PRO A 4 41.48 -1.50 -14.28
C PRO A 4 40.62 -1.44 -13.03
N ASN A 5 40.88 -0.46 -12.16
CA ASN A 5 40.08 -0.13 -11.01
C ASN A 5 38.63 0.21 -11.44
N PHE A 6 37.71 -0.62 -11.05
CA PHE A 6 36.26 -0.34 -11.20
C PHE A 6 35.86 0.81 -10.27
N ASN A 7 35.70 2.02 -10.84
CA ASN A 7 35.07 3.12 -10.10
C ASN A 7 33.55 2.91 -10.07
N ILE A 8 33.08 2.21 -9.05
CA ILE A 8 31.67 2.19 -8.71
C ILE A 8 31.41 3.44 -7.85
N GLU A 9 30.95 4.52 -8.47
CA GLU A 9 30.61 5.73 -7.74
C GLU A 9 29.23 5.58 -7.10
N ILE A 10 29.21 5.09 -5.84
CA ILE A 10 28.01 5.04 -5.02
C ILE A 10 28.07 6.21 -4.04
N LYS A 11 27.30 7.26 -4.32
CA LYS A 11 27.11 8.34 -3.34
C LYS A 11 26.37 7.77 -2.12
N LYS A 12 27.14 7.60 -1.02
CA LYS A 12 26.65 7.21 0.29
C LYS A 12 25.58 8.18 0.79
N LYS A 13 24.36 7.68 0.99
CA LYS A 13 23.50 8.09 2.10
C LYS A 13 22.53 6.96 2.43
N LEU A 14 22.67 6.45 3.69
CA LEU A 14 21.76 5.63 4.49
C LEU A 14 21.98 4.11 4.57
N GLN A 15 22.08 3.71 5.83
CA GLN A 15 22.48 2.41 6.37
C GLN A 15 21.30 1.46 6.60
N SER A 16 20.52 1.03 5.64
CA SER A 16 19.55 -0.05 5.92
C SER A 16 19.13 -0.92 4.74
N SER A 17 19.92 -1.10 3.72
CA SER A 17 19.81 -2.22 2.79
C SER A 17 21.19 -2.70 2.37
N VAL A 18 22.04 -2.83 3.35
CA VAL A 18 23.44 -3.24 3.16
C VAL A 18 23.53 -4.63 2.53
N PHE A 19 22.53 -5.48 2.74
CA PHE A 19 22.56 -6.88 2.26
C PHE A 19 22.20 -6.99 0.77
N ALA A 20 21.10 -6.39 0.32
CA ALA A 20 20.71 -6.41 -1.11
C ALA A 20 21.70 -5.64 -1.97
N GLU A 21 22.18 -4.48 -1.46
CA GLU A 21 23.22 -3.69 -2.11
C GLU A 21 24.56 -4.43 -2.18
N LYS A 22 24.98 -5.13 -1.12
CA LYS A 22 26.20 -5.95 -1.10
C LYS A 22 26.11 -7.13 -2.07
N ASN A 23 24.98 -7.80 -2.14
CA ASN A 23 24.78 -8.93 -3.05
C ASN A 23 24.76 -8.49 -4.52
N LEU A 24 24.09 -7.37 -4.82
CA LEU A 24 24.10 -6.76 -6.15
C LEU A 24 25.52 -6.31 -6.54
N ARG A 25 26.24 -5.62 -5.66
CA ARG A 25 27.63 -5.22 -5.91
C ARG A 25 28.51 -6.43 -6.24
N LYS A 26 28.43 -7.49 -5.42
CA LYS A 26 29.19 -8.72 -5.62
C LYS A 26 28.86 -9.41 -6.93
N SER A 27 27.61 -9.31 -7.38
CA SER A 27 27.17 -9.85 -8.66
C SER A 27 27.63 -9.00 -9.84
N PHE A 28 27.69 -7.66 -9.69
CA PHE A 28 28.19 -6.75 -10.74
C PHE A 28 29.70 -6.69 -10.83
N GLU A 29 30.47 -7.07 -9.80
CA GLU A 29 31.94 -7.22 -9.86
C GLU A 29 32.40 -8.20 -10.94
N LYS A 30 31.52 -9.09 -11.41
CA LYS A 30 31.77 -10.04 -12.49
C LYS A 30 31.53 -9.46 -13.89
N VAL A 31 31.14 -8.20 -14.02
CA VAL A 31 30.89 -7.54 -15.30
C VAL A 31 32.17 -6.81 -15.73
N GLU A 32 32.67 -7.15 -16.90
CA GLU A 32 33.98 -6.64 -17.39
C GLU A 32 33.99 -5.14 -17.76
N ASN A 33 32.83 -4.52 -17.89
CA ASN A 33 32.65 -3.11 -18.29
C ASN A 33 32.17 -2.23 -17.14
N PRO A 34 32.45 -0.92 -17.17
CA PRO A 34 32.04 -0.01 -16.11
C PRO A 34 30.51 0.04 -15.97
N VAL A 35 30.02 -0.21 -14.74
CA VAL A 35 28.62 -0.17 -14.39
C VAL A 35 28.41 0.98 -13.40
N ILE A 36 27.67 2.00 -13.79
CA ILE A 36 27.29 3.10 -12.91
C ILE A 36 25.94 2.79 -12.28
N VAL A 37 25.91 2.68 -10.95
CA VAL A 37 24.71 2.36 -10.18
C VAL A 37 24.27 3.57 -9.36
N LYS A 38 23.04 4.06 -9.60
CA LYS A 38 22.42 5.12 -8.80
C LYS A 38 21.18 4.57 -8.11
N MET A 39 21.15 4.62 -6.81
CA MET A 39 19.95 4.27 -6.01
C MET A 39 19.27 5.53 -5.51
N ASN A 40 17.98 5.64 -5.75
CA ASN A 40 17.16 6.70 -5.21
C ASN A 40 16.14 6.07 -4.25
N ARG A 41 16.33 6.26 -2.95
CA ARG A 41 15.46 5.74 -1.89
C ARG A 41 14.47 6.81 -1.47
N ARG A 42 13.21 6.42 -1.39
CA ARG A 42 12.20 7.19 -0.64
C ARG A 42 12.02 6.46 0.70
N GLY A 43 12.34 7.12 1.81
CA GLY A 43 12.00 6.60 3.14
C GLY A 43 13.06 6.88 4.22
N GLY A 44 12.60 7.05 5.46
CA GLY A 44 13.39 7.24 6.68
C GLY A 44 13.68 5.91 7.39
N ARG A 45 14.48 5.97 8.47
CA ARG A 45 15.05 4.82 9.20
C ARG A 45 14.05 3.83 9.86
N ASN A 46 12.74 3.98 9.70
CA ASN A 46 11.74 3.21 10.45
C ASN A 46 10.49 2.88 9.63
N MET A 47 10.59 2.72 8.32
CA MET A 47 9.47 2.29 7.48
C MET A 47 9.25 0.78 7.62
N LEU A 48 7.99 0.35 7.61
CA LEU A 48 7.66 -1.07 7.47
C LEU A 48 8.17 -1.56 6.10
N GLU A 49 8.67 -2.79 6.02
CA GLU A 49 9.11 -3.38 4.74
C GLU A 49 7.95 -3.56 3.77
N GLU A 50 6.79 -3.90 4.32
CA GLU A 50 5.55 -4.09 3.57
C GLU A 50 4.34 -3.74 4.44
N TYR A 51 3.22 -3.40 3.79
CA TYR A 51 1.94 -3.20 4.43
C TYR A 51 0.78 -3.59 3.52
N ARG A 52 -0.34 -3.97 4.11
CA ARG A 52 -1.55 -4.34 3.38
C ARG A 52 -2.45 -3.14 3.20
N THR A 53 -3.06 -3.01 2.01
CA THR A 53 -4.04 -1.98 1.69
C THR A 53 -5.04 -2.52 0.67
N VAL A 54 -6.07 -1.77 0.36
CA VAL A 54 -6.99 -2.12 -0.72
C VAL A 54 -6.54 -1.51 -2.05
N LEU A 55 -6.80 -2.21 -3.16
CA LEU A 55 -6.65 -1.69 -4.51
C LEU A 55 -8.03 -1.40 -5.08
N GLY A 56 -8.29 -0.11 -5.38
CA GLY A 56 -9.57 0.31 -5.96
C GLY A 56 -10.69 0.37 -4.93
N HIS A 57 -11.87 -0.08 -5.34
CA HIS A 57 -13.12 0.07 -4.60
C HIS A 57 -13.77 -1.29 -4.35
N GLY A 58 -14.37 -1.46 -3.15
CA GLY A 58 -15.14 -2.65 -2.79
C GLY A 58 -16.51 -2.23 -2.29
N GLU A 59 -17.56 -2.94 -2.68
CA GLU A 59 -18.94 -2.74 -2.22
C GLU A 59 -19.53 -4.05 -1.74
N SER A 60 -20.25 -4.00 -0.61
CA SER A 60 -21.02 -5.13 -0.12
C SER A 60 -22.28 -4.68 0.59
N GLU A 61 -23.22 -5.59 0.73
CA GLU A 61 -24.46 -5.37 1.48
C GLU A 61 -24.73 -6.55 2.40
N ILE A 62 -25.05 -6.27 3.65
CA ILE A 62 -25.60 -7.25 4.58
C ILE A 62 -26.96 -6.79 5.07
N VAL A 63 -27.83 -7.74 5.42
CA VAL A 63 -29.16 -7.49 5.98
C VAL A 63 -29.24 -8.12 7.37
N GLU A 64 -29.53 -7.30 8.39
CA GLU A 64 -29.72 -7.76 9.76
C GLU A 64 -31.04 -7.23 10.31
N LYS A 65 -31.97 -8.12 10.69
CA LYS A 65 -33.31 -7.80 11.16
C LYS A 65 -34.02 -6.74 10.29
N LYS A 66 -34.01 -6.93 8.98
CA LYS A 66 -34.55 -6.02 7.95
C LYS A 66 -33.80 -4.68 7.78
N SER A 67 -32.85 -4.33 8.63
CA SER A 67 -31.95 -3.20 8.36
C SER A 67 -30.92 -3.62 7.31
N ARG A 68 -30.64 -2.72 6.35
CA ARG A 68 -29.64 -2.91 5.33
C ARG A 68 -28.40 -2.11 5.69
N PHE A 69 -27.25 -2.74 5.58
CA PHE A 69 -25.93 -2.13 5.82
C PHE A 69 -25.12 -2.27 4.55
N LEU A 70 -24.87 -1.16 3.87
CA LEU A 70 -24.08 -1.10 2.63
C LEU A 70 -22.69 -0.60 2.99
N ALA A 71 -21.70 -1.44 2.82
CA ALA A 71 -20.31 -1.08 3.05
C ALA A 71 -19.64 -0.70 1.72
N GLU A 72 -18.98 0.45 1.69
CA GLU A 72 -18.15 0.91 0.60
C GLU A 72 -16.75 1.18 1.13
N VAL A 73 -15.75 0.60 0.48
CA VAL A 73 -14.34 0.62 0.90
C VAL A 73 -13.50 1.17 -0.23
N SER A 74 -12.54 2.04 0.07
CA SER A 74 -11.61 2.58 -0.92
C SER A 74 -10.22 2.80 -0.32
N HIS A 75 -9.20 2.71 -1.17
CA HIS A 75 -7.88 3.22 -0.86
C HIS A 75 -7.89 4.75 -0.79
N ILE A 76 -7.10 5.30 0.10
CA ILE A 76 -6.86 6.73 0.27
C ILE A 76 -5.39 6.99 0.55
N ASP A 77 -4.83 8.05 -0.03
CA ASP A 77 -3.47 8.50 0.25
C ASP A 77 -3.44 9.73 1.20
N THR A 78 -4.59 10.41 1.37
CA THR A 78 -4.71 11.60 2.24
C THR A 78 -6.03 11.64 3.01
N GLU A 79 -6.09 12.49 4.05
CA GLU A 79 -7.31 12.72 4.82
C GLU A 79 -8.40 13.42 3.98
N GLU A 80 -7.98 14.29 3.07
CA GLU A 80 -8.88 14.97 2.14
C GLU A 80 -9.61 13.97 1.25
N GLU A 81 -8.90 12.97 0.72
CA GLU A 81 -9.50 11.90 -0.09
C GLU A 81 -10.51 11.07 0.71
N ALA A 82 -10.22 10.81 2.00
CA ALA A 82 -11.18 10.14 2.88
C ALA A 82 -12.46 10.94 3.04
N LEU A 83 -12.36 12.25 3.29
CA LEU A 83 -13.50 13.13 3.45
C LEU A 83 -14.30 13.29 2.15
N GLU A 84 -13.64 13.40 1.01
CA GLU A 84 -14.29 13.43 -0.31
C GLU A 84 -15.06 12.13 -0.59
N PHE A 85 -14.48 10.98 -0.26
CA PHE A 85 -15.13 9.69 -0.40
C PHE A 85 -16.38 9.59 0.49
N ILE A 86 -16.29 9.98 1.77
CA ILE A 86 -17.41 9.98 2.70
C ILE A 86 -18.55 10.87 2.16
N GLU A 87 -18.24 12.08 1.70
CA GLU A 87 -19.23 12.99 1.13
C GLU A 87 -19.88 12.48 -0.16
N LYS A 88 -19.11 11.79 -1.00
CA LYS A 88 -19.62 11.11 -2.19
C LYS A 88 -20.65 10.05 -1.82
N ILE A 89 -20.38 9.23 -0.79
CA ILE A 89 -21.29 8.19 -0.32
C ILE A 89 -22.55 8.80 0.33
N ARG A 90 -22.41 9.85 1.11
CA ARG A 90 -23.55 10.60 1.68
C ARG A 90 -24.48 11.11 0.60
N LYS A 91 -23.94 11.67 -0.48
CA LYS A 91 -24.74 12.14 -1.63
C LYS A 91 -25.39 10.98 -2.39
N LYS A 92 -24.69 9.86 -2.57
CA LYS A 92 -25.21 8.65 -3.23
C LYS A 92 -26.41 8.06 -2.46
N HIS A 93 -26.34 8.09 -1.14
CA HIS A 93 -27.32 7.50 -0.22
C HIS A 93 -28.01 8.55 0.66
N TYR A 94 -28.36 9.71 0.09
CA TYR A 94 -28.87 10.88 0.80
C TYR A 94 -30.11 10.64 1.68
N ASN A 95 -30.87 9.59 1.41
CA ASN A 95 -32.09 9.20 2.14
C ASN A 95 -31.83 8.10 3.19
N ALA A 96 -30.59 7.70 3.41
CA ALA A 96 -30.25 6.76 4.45
C ALA A 96 -30.24 7.44 5.84
N THR A 97 -30.39 6.63 6.88
CA THR A 97 -30.46 7.14 8.26
C THR A 97 -29.09 7.52 8.80
N HIS A 98 -28.06 6.71 8.50
CA HIS A 98 -26.71 6.87 9.04
C HIS A 98 -25.66 6.52 7.97
N HIS A 99 -24.54 7.28 7.98
CA HIS A 99 -23.35 7.04 7.17
C HIS A 99 -22.15 6.97 8.11
N CYS A 100 -22.06 5.87 8.84
CA CYS A 100 -20.96 5.65 9.77
C CYS A 100 -19.67 5.36 8.98
N TYR A 101 -18.54 5.84 9.47
CA TYR A 101 -17.28 5.64 8.77
C TYR A 101 -16.11 5.39 9.72
N ALA A 102 -15.08 4.78 9.18
CA ALA A 102 -13.75 4.71 9.77
C ALA A 102 -12.69 4.82 8.68
N TYR A 103 -11.55 5.45 8.96
CA TYR A 103 -10.41 5.42 8.09
C TYR A 103 -9.10 5.43 8.87
N VAL A 104 -8.09 4.89 8.22
CA VAL A 104 -6.71 4.82 8.72
C VAL A 104 -5.77 5.30 7.65
N LEU A 105 -4.74 6.07 8.04
CA LEU A 105 -3.68 6.55 7.19
C LEU A 105 -2.33 6.34 7.85
N GLY A 106 -1.34 6.09 7.01
CA GLY A 106 0.04 5.90 7.40
C GLY A 106 0.38 4.46 7.75
N GLU A 107 1.67 4.15 7.66
CA GLU A 107 2.20 2.79 7.81
C GLU A 107 2.04 2.20 9.20
N ARG A 108 1.94 3.08 10.22
CA ARG A 108 1.76 2.70 11.63
C ARG A 108 0.44 3.14 12.19
N PHE A 109 -0.56 3.36 11.31
CA PHE A 109 -1.85 3.90 11.69
C PHE A 109 -1.75 5.24 12.41
N GLU A 110 -0.86 6.14 11.91
CA GLU A 110 -0.58 7.44 12.52
C GLU A 110 -1.82 8.32 12.61
N LEU A 111 -2.71 8.20 11.63
CA LEU A 111 -4.00 8.86 11.64
C LEU A 111 -5.12 7.84 11.63
N GLN A 112 -5.98 7.90 12.64
CA GLN A 112 -7.18 7.07 12.76
C GLN A 112 -8.36 7.98 13.06
N ARG A 113 -9.45 7.83 12.32
CA ARG A 113 -10.70 8.56 12.54
C ARG A 113 -11.88 7.64 12.37
N PHE A 114 -12.96 7.96 13.07
CA PHE A 114 -14.24 7.27 12.93
C PHE A 114 -15.40 8.16 13.34
N SER A 115 -16.60 7.79 12.91
CA SER A 115 -17.85 8.44 13.33
C SER A 115 -18.98 7.43 13.39
N ASP A 116 -19.78 7.53 14.45
CA ASP A 116 -21.01 6.77 14.59
C ASP A 116 -22.19 7.42 13.85
N ASP A 117 -22.06 8.66 13.35
CA ASP A 117 -23.04 9.40 12.54
C ASP A 117 -24.49 9.29 13.09
N GLY A 118 -24.65 9.50 14.41
CA GLY A 118 -25.93 9.45 15.10
C GLY A 118 -26.39 8.08 15.60
N GLU A 119 -25.66 7.00 15.32
CA GLU A 119 -25.84 5.73 16.03
C GLU A 119 -25.39 5.87 17.51
N PRO A 120 -25.82 4.98 18.41
CA PRO A 120 -25.35 5.00 19.80
C PRO A 120 -23.82 4.96 19.87
N GLY A 121 -23.22 5.77 20.71
CA GLY A 121 -21.78 5.96 20.80
C GLY A 121 -21.01 4.65 20.92
N GLY A 122 -20.01 4.46 20.04
CA GLY A 122 -19.13 3.30 20.00
C GLY A 122 -19.75 2.03 19.39
N THR A 123 -20.92 2.13 18.74
CA THR A 123 -21.58 0.95 18.17
C THR A 123 -21.36 0.75 16.67
N ALA A 124 -20.78 1.75 15.98
CA ALA A 124 -20.57 1.72 14.55
C ALA A 124 -19.12 2.05 14.14
N GLY A 125 -18.71 3.31 14.29
CA GLY A 125 -17.43 3.77 13.80
C GLY A 125 -16.23 3.08 14.45
N LYS A 126 -16.23 2.95 15.78
CA LYS A 126 -15.15 2.25 16.50
C LYS A 126 -15.03 0.78 16.12
N PRO A 127 -16.12 -0.04 16.06
CA PRO A 127 -16.07 -1.41 15.57
C PRO A 127 -15.51 -1.55 14.16
N MET A 128 -15.83 -0.62 13.25
CA MET A 128 -15.26 -0.61 11.89
C MET A 128 -13.77 -0.29 11.89
N LEU A 129 -13.33 0.68 12.72
CA LEU A 129 -11.92 0.99 12.89
C LEU A 129 -11.14 -0.22 13.42
N ASP A 130 -11.72 -0.95 14.39
CA ASP A 130 -11.10 -2.15 14.94
C ASP A 130 -10.96 -3.26 13.89
N VAL A 131 -11.86 -3.33 12.92
CA VAL A 131 -11.72 -4.24 11.77
C VAL A 131 -10.51 -3.84 10.91
N LEU A 132 -10.38 -2.56 10.52
CA LEU A 132 -9.25 -2.10 9.70
C LEU A 132 -7.90 -2.37 10.38
N THR A 133 -7.78 -1.99 11.65
CA THR A 133 -6.54 -2.15 12.41
C THR A 133 -6.25 -3.61 12.74
N GLY A 134 -7.27 -4.40 13.08
CA GLY A 134 -7.14 -5.83 13.39
C GLY A 134 -6.75 -6.69 12.18
N GLU A 135 -7.22 -6.32 10.97
CA GLU A 135 -6.82 -6.96 9.73
C GLU A 135 -5.48 -6.41 9.17
N GLY A 136 -4.89 -5.40 9.82
CA GLY A 136 -3.65 -4.77 9.36
C GLY A 136 -3.81 -4.08 8.02
N ILE A 137 -4.97 -3.46 7.75
CA ILE A 137 -5.25 -2.74 6.51
C ILE A 137 -4.97 -1.26 6.72
N HIS A 138 -4.06 -0.71 5.91
CA HIS A 138 -3.58 0.66 5.96
C HIS A 138 -4.16 1.50 4.81
N ASP A 139 -4.08 2.82 4.90
CA ASP A 139 -4.43 3.77 3.85
C ASP A 139 -5.80 3.47 3.23
N THR A 140 -6.82 3.30 4.11
CA THR A 140 -8.13 2.79 3.70
C THR A 140 -9.24 3.50 4.46
N VAL A 141 -10.29 3.86 3.73
CA VAL A 141 -11.58 4.34 4.27
C VAL A 141 -12.66 3.29 4.06
N VAL A 142 -13.50 3.10 5.07
CA VAL A 142 -14.74 2.33 5.00
C VAL A 142 -15.90 3.20 5.45
N VAL A 143 -16.96 3.22 4.63
CA VAL A 143 -18.24 3.86 4.96
C VAL A 143 -19.32 2.80 4.97
N VAL A 144 -20.08 2.71 6.06
CA VAL A 144 -21.23 1.83 6.14
C VAL A 144 -22.49 2.66 6.23
N THR A 145 -23.29 2.61 5.17
CA THR A 145 -24.58 3.28 5.08
C THR A 145 -25.68 2.35 5.58
N ARG A 146 -26.48 2.82 6.55
CA ARG A 146 -27.58 2.04 7.11
C ARG A 146 -28.93 2.58 6.70
N TYR A 147 -29.80 1.67 6.24
CA TYR A 147 -31.25 1.86 6.10
C TYR A 147 -31.96 1.08 7.19
N PHE A 148 -32.70 1.79 8.05
CA PHE A 148 -33.39 1.17 9.16
C PHE A 148 -34.55 0.28 8.70
N GLY A 149 -34.60 -0.94 9.22
CA GLY A 149 -35.60 -1.96 8.84
C GLY A 149 -36.82 -2.07 9.78
N GLY A 150 -37.03 -1.08 10.66
CA GLY A 150 -38.18 -1.06 11.59
C GLY A 150 -37.97 -1.90 12.87
N THR A 151 -36.84 -2.63 12.99
CA THR A 151 -36.56 -3.44 14.19
C THR A 151 -35.25 -2.99 14.83
N LEU A 152 -35.24 -2.72 16.12
CA LEU A 152 -34.07 -2.35 16.88
C LEU A 152 -33.11 -3.54 17.03
N LEU A 153 -31.82 -3.33 16.76
CA LEU A 153 -30.77 -4.35 16.90
C LEU A 153 -30.22 -4.42 18.34
N GLY A 154 -30.30 -3.31 19.08
CA GLY A 154 -29.58 -3.11 20.33
C GLY A 154 -28.07 -2.87 20.10
N THR A 155 -27.35 -2.41 21.13
CA THR A 155 -25.93 -2.03 21.03
C THR A 155 -25.06 -3.16 20.51
N GLY A 156 -25.16 -4.36 21.08
CA GLY A 156 -24.39 -5.52 20.63
C GLY A 156 -24.76 -6.00 19.23
N GLY A 157 -26.01 -5.80 18.79
CA GLY A 157 -26.45 -6.10 17.42
C GLY A 157 -25.85 -5.12 16.42
N LEU A 158 -25.81 -3.84 16.76
CA LEU A 158 -25.18 -2.80 15.94
C LEU A 158 -23.67 -3.04 15.77
N VAL A 159 -22.96 -3.29 16.87
CA VAL A 159 -21.52 -3.60 16.83
C VAL A 159 -21.24 -4.75 15.85
N ARG A 160 -21.99 -5.86 15.94
CA ARG A 160 -21.83 -7.00 15.03
C ARG A 160 -22.18 -6.66 13.59
N ALA A 161 -23.24 -5.89 13.36
CA ALA A 161 -23.66 -5.52 12.01
C ALA A 161 -22.63 -4.61 11.33
N TYR A 162 -22.16 -3.56 12.01
CA TYR A 162 -21.18 -2.63 11.45
C TYR A 162 -19.81 -3.27 11.24
N SER A 163 -19.30 -4.05 12.20
CA SER A 163 -18.05 -4.79 12.02
C SER A 163 -18.16 -5.87 10.93
N GLY A 164 -19.29 -6.56 10.85
CA GLY A 164 -19.58 -7.54 9.80
C GLY A 164 -19.64 -6.89 8.41
N ALA A 165 -20.37 -5.77 8.27
CA ALA A 165 -20.44 -5.03 7.02
C ALA A 165 -19.06 -4.54 6.55
N ALA A 166 -18.25 -3.99 7.47
CA ALA A 166 -16.90 -3.56 7.15
C ALA A 166 -16.01 -4.73 6.66
N LYS A 167 -16.11 -5.91 7.30
CA LYS A 167 -15.39 -7.12 6.86
C LYS A 167 -15.81 -7.56 5.46
N GLU A 168 -17.10 -7.62 5.19
CA GLU A 168 -17.62 -7.98 3.87
C GLU A 168 -17.21 -6.97 2.81
N GLY A 169 -17.18 -5.67 3.14
CA GLY A 169 -16.66 -4.62 2.25
C GLY A 169 -15.18 -4.81 1.92
N LEU A 170 -14.36 -5.17 2.91
CA LEU A 170 -12.95 -5.52 2.69
C LEU A 170 -12.79 -6.78 1.84
N LEU A 171 -13.60 -7.82 2.09
CA LEU A 171 -13.57 -9.07 1.30
C LEU A 171 -14.02 -8.84 -0.14
N ALA A 172 -14.93 -7.88 -0.39
CA ALA A 172 -15.35 -7.49 -1.73
C ALA A 172 -14.33 -6.62 -2.46
N SER A 173 -13.33 -6.08 -1.74
CA SER A 173 -12.24 -5.31 -2.32
C SER A 173 -11.04 -6.20 -2.64
N THR A 174 -10.14 -5.72 -3.50
CA THR A 174 -8.88 -6.41 -3.77
C THR A 174 -7.84 -5.95 -2.74
N ILE A 175 -7.49 -6.82 -1.80
CA ILE A 175 -6.43 -6.55 -0.84
C ILE A 175 -5.08 -6.86 -1.47
N ILE A 176 -4.16 -5.91 -1.43
CA ILE A 176 -2.79 -6.04 -1.93
C ILE A 176 -1.79 -5.81 -0.80
N THR A 177 -0.59 -6.37 -0.97
CA THR A 177 0.56 -6.04 -0.15
C THR A 177 1.45 -5.07 -0.92
N ARG A 178 1.63 -3.86 -0.41
CA ARG A 178 2.59 -2.88 -0.93
C ARG A 178 3.94 -3.14 -0.27
N LYS A 179 4.99 -3.19 -1.10
CA LYS A 179 6.38 -3.33 -0.64
C LYS A 179 7.16 -2.08 -1.01
N TYR A 180 7.99 -1.62 -0.08
CA TYR A 180 8.93 -0.57 -0.39
C TYR A 180 10.05 -1.09 -1.28
N ALA A 181 10.41 -0.29 -2.25
CA ALA A 181 11.49 -0.61 -3.17
C ALA A 181 12.28 0.65 -3.53
N SER A 182 13.58 0.50 -3.62
CA SER A 182 14.48 1.53 -4.11
C SER A 182 14.58 1.48 -5.63
N LYS A 183 14.54 2.65 -6.25
CA LYS A 183 14.78 2.77 -7.69
C LYS A 183 16.28 2.73 -7.94
N LEU A 184 16.74 1.73 -8.72
CA LEU A 184 18.11 1.54 -9.13
C LEU A 184 18.26 1.92 -10.60
N GLU A 185 19.20 2.80 -10.90
CA GLU A 185 19.61 3.13 -12.26
C GLU A 185 21.00 2.53 -12.53
N ILE A 186 21.10 1.74 -13.57
CA ILE A 186 22.34 1.09 -14.04
C ILE A 186 22.67 1.63 -15.41
N ARG A 187 23.91 2.07 -15.63
CA ARG A 187 24.42 2.42 -16.95
C ARG A 187 25.57 1.49 -17.31
N THR A 188 25.54 0.98 -18.52
CA THR A 188 26.54 0.04 -19.04
C THR A 188 26.72 0.23 -20.54
N GLU A 189 27.83 -0.26 -21.04
CA GLU A 189 28.02 -0.42 -22.47
C GLU A 189 27.15 -1.56 -23.03
N TYR A 190 26.91 -1.56 -24.33
CA TYR A 190 26.10 -2.58 -25.02
C TYR A 190 26.62 -4.01 -24.78
N THR A 191 27.94 -4.20 -24.71
CA THR A 191 28.60 -5.49 -24.48
C THR A 191 28.31 -6.05 -23.07
N GLY A 192 28.07 -5.19 -22.07
CA GLY A 192 27.75 -5.59 -20.69
C GLY A 192 26.25 -5.85 -20.43
N PHE A 193 25.40 -5.36 -21.32
CA PHE A 193 23.93 -5.33 -21.11
C PHE A 193 23.33 -6.73 -20.86
N GLY A 194 23.65 -7.72 -21.71
CA GLY A 194 23.10 -9.07 -21.57
C GLY A 194 23.46 -9.74 -20.24
N LYS A 195 24.67 -9.51 -19.74
CA LYS A 195 25.13 -10.04 -18.45
C LYS A 195 24.38 -9.37 -17.27
N ILE A 196 24.13 -8.07 -17.36
CA ILE A 196 23.36 -7.34 -16.35
C ILE A 196 21.91 -7.81 -16.32
N GLN A 197 21.26 -7.96 -17.47
CA GLN A 197 19.89 -8.52 -17.55
C GLN A 197 19.81 -9.90 -16.90
N TYR A 198 20.78 -10.77 -17.19
CA TYR A 198 20.83 -12.10 -16.58
C TYR A 198 20.96 -12.01 -15.05
N ILE A 199 21.84 -11.13 -14.52
CA ILE A 199 22.01 -10.94 -13.07
C ILE A 199 20.73 -10.43 -12.43
N LEU A 200 20.06 -9.43 -13.02
CA LEU A 200 18.81 -8.89 -12.50
C LEU A 200 17.71 -9.96 -12.46
N ALA A 201 17.58 -10.76 -13.52
CA ALA A 201 16.63 -11.86 -13.59
C ALA A 201 16.92 -12.93 -12.52
N GLN A 202 18.19 -13.31 -12.31
CA GLN A 202 18.58 -14.26 -11.27
C GLN A 202 18.28 -13.77 -9.85
N GLN A 203 18.29 -12.46 -9.63
CA GLN A 203 17.97 -11.83 -8.34
C GLN A 203 16.49 -11.50 -8.21
N GLY A 204 15.65 -11.84 -9.20
CA GLY A 204 14.23 -11.49 -9.19
C GLY A 204 13.94 -9.99 -9.23
N ILE A 205 14.88 -9.19 -9.74
CA ILE A 205 14.76 -7.74 -9.80
C ILE A 205 13.97 -7.34 -11.04
N HIS A 206 12.90 -6.59 -10.84
CA HIS A 206 12.02 -6.15 -11.92
C HIS A 206 12.58 -4.93 -12.65
N ILE A 207 12.77 -5.05 -13.96
CA ILE A 207 13.19 -3.94 -14.84
C ILE A 207 11.94 -3.11 -15.18
N LEU A 208 11.99 -1.81 -14.89
CA LEU A 208 10.93 -0.85 -15.20
C LEU A 208 11.08 -0.25 -16.60
N ASP A 209 12.33 0.07 -17.00
CA ASP A 209 12.62 0.78 -18.23
C ASP A 209 14.03 0.47 -18.72
N ILE A 210 14.20 0.46 -20.04
CA ILE A 210 15.52 0.32 -20.70
C ILE A 210 15.61 1.38 -21.80
N GLN A 211 16.62 2.21 -21.74
CA GLN A 211 16.90 3.24 -22.74
C GLN A 211 18.24 2.97 -23.43
N TYR A 212 18.24 3.06 -24.74
CA TYR A 212 19.40 2.83 -25.59
C TYR A 212 19.86 4.17 -26.18
N THR A 213 21.05 4.64 -25.78
CA THR A 213 21.69 5.85 -26.28
C THR A 213 23.14 5.53 -26.67
N ASP A 214 24.11 6.35 -26.33
CA ASP A 214 25.54 6.03 -26.36
C ASP A 214 25.90 4.90 -25.38
N GLN A 215 25.09 4.76 -24.34
CA GLN A 215 25.13 3.67 -23.35
C GLN A 215 23.73 3.10 -23.15
N VAL A 216 23.65 1.91 -22.58
CA VAL A 216 22.38 1.32 -22.13
C VAL A 216 22.10 1.77 -20.71
N ARG A 217 20.95 2.42 -20.53
CA ARG A 217 20.42 2.82 -19.21
C ARG A 217 19.28 1.88 -18.82
N ILE A 218 19.43 1.20 -17.69
CA ILE A 218 18.44 0.28 -17.13
C ILE A 218 17.91 0.89 -15.85
N VAL A 219 16.58 0.92 -15.69
CA VAL A 219 15.92 1.34 -14.47
C VAL A 219 15.18 0.15 -13.90
N CYS A 220 15.42 -0.20 -12.65
CA CYS A 220 14.78 -1.32 -11.98
C CYS A 220 14.38 -0.99 -10.54
N LEU A 221 13.50 -1.82 -9.95
CA LEU A 221 13.09 -1.77 -8.56
C LEU A 221 13.82 -2.85 -7.77
N VAL A 222 14.51 -2.42 -6.71
CA VAL A 222 15.14 -3.33 -5.75
C VAL A 222 14.32 -3.27 -4.47
N PRO A 223 13.71 -4.38 -4.03
CA PRO A 223 13.01 -4.43 -2.75
C PRO A 223 13.93 -3.97 -1.62
N ASP A 224 13.41 -3.13 -0.73
CA ASP A 224 14.11 -2.76 0.49
C ASP A 224 14.00 -3.95 1.45
N VAL A 225 15.04 -4.78 1.51
CA VAL A 225 15.17 -5.94 2.42
C VAL A 225 16.19 -5.56 3.49
N GLU A 226 15.90 -5.83 4.76
CA GLU A 226 16.86 -5.69 5.86
C GLU A 226 18.06 -6.63 5.74
#